data_c400644ca20d6b8ea7ae599f6a6c4a61
#
_entry.id   c400644ca20d6b8ea7ae599f6a6c4a61
#
_cell.length_a   1.000
_cell.length_b   1.000
_cell.length_c   1.000
_cell.angle_alpha   90.00
_cell.angle_beta   90.00
_cell.angle_gamma   90.00
#
_symmetry.space_group_name_H-M   'P 1'
#
loop_
_entity.id
_entity.type
_entity.pdbx_description
1 polymer ?
#
loop_
_entity_poly.entity_id
_entity_poly.type
_entity_poly.pdbx_seq_one_letter_code
_entity_poly.pdbx_strand_id
1 'polypeptide(L)'
;MEQEVKYLNIRDLVLWTENPRDPIDENAVDQDIVNRALEDQRGKWSLSKMANEMGSYYDFSELPTVVYHDSKPIVYDGNRRIILGKIKHGLVTAAKGPEIEIPDFPEEIPCNVCDKQIALKNVLRKHENTGSWQRLERDIFLHKFMGEKKSFFLRLDEETGIISSNPHLNQRFVKEEIFREDILKSMGFSLEKDGLHSIHSDQESRKILADISRKIDQKKITTRTNRGKVTEVLDPSSQKLLVKNRNKKPHLSHIDFNNSIDSVKSKRQSKRTSLKETELFGRKLYLRSGNVSNLYRDIVDLHQFYIKERNRLSQAFPC
;
A
#
# COMPACT_ATOMS: atom_id res chain seq x y z
N MET A 1 30.99 12.60 -12.46
CA MET A 1 29.91 12.07 -11.58
C MET A 1 30.55 11.89 -10.23
N GLU A 2 30.19 12.75 -9.31
CA GLU A 2 30.76 12.71 -7.96
C GLU A 2 29.73 12.20 -6.97
N GLN A 3 30.22 11.42 -6.05
CA GLN A 3 29.46 10.89 -4.93
C GLN A 3 30.38 10.95 -3.72
N GLU A 4 29.94 11.61 -2.66
CA GLU A 4 30.73 11.81 -1.45
C GLU A 4 29.85 11.64 -0.20
N VAL A 5 30.48 11.28 0.92
CA VAL A 5 29.81 11.25 2.23
C VAL A 5 30.09 12.57 2.93
N LYS A 6 29.03 13.31 3.25
CA LYS A 6 29.09 14.54 4.05
C LYS A 6 28.23 14.42 5.28
N TYR A 7 28.69 14.98 6.39
CA TYR A 7 27.86 15.20 7.58
C TYR A 7 27.02 16.46 7.34
N LEU A 8 25.71 16.32 7.42
CA LEU A 8 24.75 17.38 7.21
C LEU A 8 23.84 17.51 8.43
N ASN A 9 23.55 18.77 8.80
CA ASN A 9 22.61 19.03 9.89
C ASN A 9 21.18 18.73 9.44
N ILE A 10 20.42 18.01 10.28
CA ILE A 10 19.03 17.61 9.99
C ILE A 10 18.15 18.83 9.73
N ARG A 11 18.47 19.98 10.36
CA ARG A 11 17.75 21.25 10.16
C ARG A 11 17.80 21.70 8.71
N ASP A 12 18.94 21.52 8.05
CA ASP A 12 19.16 22.02 6.69
C ASP A 12 18.58 21.08 5.64
N LEU A 13 18.41 19.79 5.95
CA LEU A 13 17.86 18.81 5.05
C LEU A 13 16.42 19.13 4.68
N VAL A 14 16.10 19.12 3.40
CA VAL A 14 14.76 19.38 2.86
C VAL A 14 14.13 18.06 2.39
N LEU A 15 12.90 17.80 2.79
CA LEU A 15 12.19 16.60 2.36
C LEU A 15 11.78 16.69 0.89
N TRP A 16 11.79 15.56 0.20
CA TRP A 16 11.49 15.51 -1.23
C TRP A 16 9.99 15.54 -1.50
N THR A 17 9.50 16.66 -2.03
CA THR A 17 8.08 16.86 -2.37
C THR A 17 7.57 15.92 -3.46
N GLU A 18 8.43 15.60 -4.43
CA GLU A 18 8.11 14.69 -5.54
C GLU A 18 8.33 13.21 -5.21
N ASN A 19 8.42 12.85 -3.92
CA ASN A 19 8.62 11.47 -3.50
C ASN A 19 7.52 10.55 -4.07
N PRO A 20 7.86 9.49 -4.84
CA PRO A 20 6.88 8.61 -5.49
C PRO A 20 5.92 7.93 -4.53
N ARG A 21 6.29 7.80 -3.26
CA ARG A 21 5.46 7.22 -2.21
C ARG A 21 4.20 8.05 -1.95
N ASP A 22 4.35 9.37 -1.93
CA ASP A 22 3.25 10.31 -1.68
C ASP A 22 3.61 11.69 -2.23
N PRO A 23 3.55 11.90 -3.55
CA PRO A 23 3.88 13.20 -4.15
C PRO A 23 2.96 14.29 -3.63
N ILE A 24 3.53 15.47 -3.37
CA ILE A 24 2.82 16.67 -2.93
C ILE A 24 3.20 17.84 -3.85
N ASP A 25 2.53 18.97 -3.70
CA ASP A 25 2.87 20.19 -4.41
C ASP A 25 4.37 20.52 -4.24
N GLU A 26 5.03 20.94 -5.33
CA GLU A 26 6.47 21.25 -5.32
C GLU A 26 6.86 22.38 -4.38
N ASN A 27 5.92 23.29 -4.09
CA ASN A 27 6.10 24.41 -3.18
C ASN A 27 5.79 24.07 -1.72
N ALA A 28 5.36 22.82 -1.44
CA ALA A 28 5.08 22.38 -0.08
C ALA A 28 6.33 22.43 0.78
N VAL A 29 6.14 22.77 2.05
CA VAL A 29 7.24 22.78 3.03
C VAL A 29 7.29 21.45 3.79
N ASP A 30 8.40 21.21 4.50
CA ASP A 30 8.59 19.98 5.28
C ASP A 30 7.44 19.68 6.22
N GLN A 31 6.84 20.72 6.84
CA GLN A 31 5.70 20.55 7.74
C GLN A 31 4.49 19.92 7.04
N ASP A 32 4.24 20.25 5.76
CA ASP A 32 3.11 19.70 5.01
C ASP A 32 3.32 18.21 4.73
N ILE A 33 4.56 17.83 4.38
CA ILE A 33 4.93 16.43 4.18
C ILE A 33 4.79 15.64 5.48
N VAL A 34 5.25 16.23 6.60
CA VAL A 34 5.15 15.60 7.92
C VAL A 34 3.71 15.43 8.35
N ASN A 35 2.87 16.43 8.17
CA ASN A 35 1.43 16.34 8.47
C ASN A 35 0.78 15.20 7.68
N ARG A 36 1.04 15.10 6.37
CA ARG A 36 0.53 13.99 5.55
C ARG A 36 1.06 12.63 6.00
N ALA A 37 2.32 12.56 6.38
CA ALA A 37 2.94 11.32 6.84
C ALA A 37 2.37 10.84 8.18
N LEU A 38 2.01 11.76 9.08
CA LEU A 38 1.39 11.46 10.38
C LEU A 38 -0.11 11.12 10.24
N GLU A 39 -0.81 11.76 9.31
CA GLU A 39 -2.23 11.50 9.03
C GLU A 39 -2.44 10.24 8.15
N ASP A 40 -1.36 9.59 7.72
CA ASP A 40 -1.40 8.47 6.77
C ASP A 40 -2.07 7.22 7.35
N GLN A 41 -3.38 7.10 7.12
CA GLN A 41 -4.16 5.92 7.48
C GLN A 41 -3.89 4.70 6.55
N ARG A 42 -3.22 4.92 5.43
CA ARG A 42 -2.97 3.90 4.39
C ARG A 42 -1.67 3.13 4.61
N GLY A 43 -0.86 3.55 5.58
CA GLY A 43 0.41 2.91 5.90
C GLY A 43 1.53 3.13 4.88
N LYS A 44 1.40 4.14 3.99
CA LYS A 44 2.44 4.49 3.02
C LYS A 44 3.73 4.91 3.70
N TRP A 45 3.63 5.74 4.73
CA TRP A 45 4.78 6.26 5.45
C TRP A 45 5.24 5.34 6.58
N SER A 46 4.32 4.71 7.31
CA SER A 46 4.61 3.73 8.38
C SER A 46 5.70 4.23 9.35
N LEU A 47 5.59 5.48 9.82
CA LEU A 47 6.62 6.13 10.65
C LEU A 47 6.85 5.39 11.97
N SER A 48 5.79 4.96 12.67
CA SER A 48 5.91 4.20 13.92
C SER A 48 6.64 2.87 13.72
N LYS A 49 6.40 2.20 12.58
CA LYS A 49 7.14 0.98 12.24
C LYS A 49 8.61 1.27 12.01
N MET A 50 8.93 2.36 11.29
CA MET A 50 10.31 2.79 11.05
C MET A 50 11.04 3.13 12.35
N ALA A 51 10.40 3.87 13.27
CA ALA A 51 10.99 4.20 14.58
C ALA A 51 11.29 2.94 15.39
N ASN A 52 10.35 1.98 15.42
CA ASN A 52 10.55 0.70 16.11
C ASN A 52 11.68 -0.14 15.48
N GLU A 53 11.83 -0.12 14.15
CA GLU A 53 12.91 -0.82 13.44
C GLU A 53 14.28 -0.20 13.70
N MET A 54 14.35 1.11 13.94
CA MET A 54 15.60 1.79 14.32
C MET A 54 16.07 1.40 15.73
N GLY A 55 15.16 0.97 16.59
CA GLY A 55 15.50 0.60 17.96
C GLY A 55 15.81 1.80 18.86
N SER A 56 16.95 1.82 19.53
CA SER A 56 17.29 2.85 20.52
C SER A 56 18.18 3.98 19.99
N TYR A 57 18.71 3.87 18.78
CA TYR A 57 19.64 4.85 18.18
C TYR A 57 19.50 4.92 16.66
N TYR A 58 19.98 6.01 16.07
CA TYR A 58 20.05 6.15 14.61
C TYR A 58 21.12 5.23 14.02
N ASP A 59 20.72 4.41 13.05
CA ASP A 59 21.62 3.47 12.37
C ASP A 59 22.31 4.13 11.17
N PHE A 60 23.62 4.21 11.21
CA PHE A 60 24.47 4.73 10.14
C PHE A 60 24.70 3.74 8.98
N SER A 61 24.21 2.51 9.05
CA SER A 61 24.39 1.52 7.98
C SER A 61 23.69 1.91 6.67
N GLU A 62 22.67 2.75 6.76
CA GLU A 62 21.93 3.26 5.62
C GLU A 62 21.96 4.78 5.53
N LEU A 63 22.84 5.34 4.70
CA LEU A 63 22.96 6.77 4.50
C LEU A 63 21.79 7.33 3.69
N PRO A 64 21.18 8.47 4.10
CA PRO A 64 20.28 9.22 3.25
C PRO A 64 20.97 9.66 1.97
N THR A 65 20.26 9.61 0.84
CA THR A 65 20.77 10.13 -0.43
C THR A 65 20.28 11.56 -0.62
N VAL A 66 21.21 12.49 -0.81
CA VAL A 66 20.96 13.92 -0.88
C VAL A 66 21.46 14.50 -2.20
N VAL A 67 20.66 15.37 -2.78
CA VAL A 67 21.00 16.15 -3.98
C VAL A 67 20.83 17.63 -3.67
N TYR A 68 21.82 18.45 -4.05
CA TYR A 68 21.70 19.89 -3.93
C TYR A 68 20.94 20.48 -5.12
N HIS A 69 19.88 21.22 -4.84
CA HIS A 69 19.16 22.08 -5.78
C HIS A 69 19.26 23.52 -5.27
N ASP A 70 19.89 24.39 -6.02
CA ASP A 70 20.09 25.79 -5.65
C ASP A 70 20.58 25.95 -4.20
N SER A 71 21.60 25.19 -3.83
CA SER A 71 22.19 25.13 -2.48
C SER A 71 21.29 24.48 -1.38
N LYS A 72 20.10 24.00 -1.70
CA LYS A 72 19.24 23.28 -0.75
C LYS A 72 19.50 21.76 -0.84
N PRO A 73 19.86 21.09 0.27
CA PRO A 73 20.10 19.65 0.31
C PRO A 73 18.76 18.87 0.38
N ILE A 74 18.28 18.40 -0.78
CA ILE A 74 17.02 17.67 -0.89
C ILE A 74 17.26 16.17 -0.68
N VAL A 75 16.48 15.55 0.18
CA VAL A 75 16.59 14.13 0.56
C VAL A 75 15.84 13.25 -0.43
N TYR A 76 16.52 12.65 -1.40
CA TYR A 76 15.93 11.73 -2.38
C TYR A 76 15.59 10.35 -1.80
N ASP A 77 16.41 9.84 -0.85
CA ASP A 77 16.12 8.62 -0.09
C ASP A 77 16.40 8.83 1.39
N GLY A 78 15.65 8.12 2.25
CA GLY A 78 15.72 8.26 3.70
C GLY A 78 14.72 9.25 4.29
N ASN A 79 13.78 9.80 3.50
CA ASN A 79 12.80 10.80 3.96
C ASN A 79 12.09 10.41 5.26
N ARG A 80 11.69 9.14 5.45
CA ARG A 80 11.04 8.69 6.69
C ARG A 80 11.91 8.88 7.93
N ARG A 81 13.20 8.56 7.82
CA ARG A 81 14.16 8.75 8.92
C ARG A 81 14.38 10.22 9.21
N ILE A 82 14.49 11.06 8.16
CA ILE A 82 14.64 12.51 8.35
C ILE A 82 13.39 13.13 8.97
N ILE A 83 12.19 12.68 8.61
CA ILE A 83 10.95 13.07 9.28
C ILE A 83 11.04 12.79 10.79
N LEU A 84 11.42 11.59 11.18
CA LEU A 84 11.58 11.21 12.60
C LEU A 84 12.63 12.11 13.30
N GLY A 85 13.78 12.35 12.66
CA GLY A 85 14.80 13.26 13.17
C GLY A 85 14.30 14.69 13.35
N LYS A 86 13.58 15.23 12.37
CA LYS A 86 12.98 16.57 12.46
C LYS A 86 11.96 16.67 13.58
N ILE A 87 11.14 15.65 13.81
CA ILE A 87 10.20 15.59 14.93
C ILE A 87 10.97 15.53 16.26
N LYS A 88 11.99 14.67 16.37
CA LYS A 88 12.80 14.51 17.58
C LYS A 88 13.45 15.83 18.04
N HIS A 89 13.95 16.61 17.09
CA HIS A 89 14.60 17.89 17.34
C HIS A 89 13.62 19.09 17.37
N GLY A 90 12.31 18.86 17.31
CA GLY A 90 11.32 19.95 17.35
C GLY A 90 11.36 20.90 16.16
N LEU A 91 11.94 20.48 15.02
CA LEU A 91 12.04 21.27 13.79
C LEU A 91 10.71 21.33 13.04
N VAL A 92 9.85 20.36 13.29
CA VAL A 92 8.48 20.24 12.77
C VAL A 92 7.55 19.81 13.91
N THR A 93 6.29 20.18 13.80
CA THR A 93 5.27 19.86 14.80
C THR A 93 4.61 18.51 14.50
N ALA A 94 4.56 17.64 15.50
CA ALA A 94 3.84 16.36 15.44
C ALA A 94 2.47 16.41 16.14
N ALA A 95 1.74 17.53 16.00
CA ALA A 95 0.48 17.74 16.71
C ALA A 95 -0.65 16.80 16.30
N LYS A 96 -0.53 16.16 15.13
CA LYS A 96 -1.52 15.26 14.56
C LYS A 96 -0.89 13.90 14.33
N GLY A 97 -1.45 12.85 14.88
CA GLY A 97 -0.98 11.49 14.66
C GLY A 97 -0.76 10.71 15.96
N PRO A 98 -0.41 9.44 15.87
CA PRO A 98 -0.06 8.63 17.03
C PRO A 98 1.24 9.12 17.65
N GLU A 99 1.35 9.00 18.97
CA GLU A 99 2.61 9.20 19.66
C GLU A 99 3.64 8.18 19.15
N ILE A 100 4.79 8.68 18.68
CA ILE A 100 5.86 7.85 18.14
C ILE A 100 7.05 7.97 19.09
N GLU A 101 7.47 6.86 19.64
CA GLU A 101 8.71 6.79 20.42
C GLU A 101 9.88 6.84 19.43
N ILE A 102 10.55 8.00 19.36
CA ILE A 102 11.64 8.22 18.43
C ILE A 102 12.96 7.99 19.19
N PRO A 103 13.86 7.13 18.66
CA PRO A 103 15.15 6.86 19.27
C PRO A 103 16.03 8.11 19.32
N ASP A 104 17.19 8.00 19.98
CA ASP A 104 18.20 9.05 19.94
C ASP A 104 18.62 9.31 18.50
N PHE A 105 18.59 10.58 18.13
CA PHE A 105 18.85 11.03 16.78
C PHE A 105 19.88 12.14 16.79
N PRO A 106 21.06 11.99 16.15
CA PRO A 106 22.08 13.03 16.14
C PRO A 106 21.62 14.22 15.30
N GLU A 107 22.10 15.42 15.66
CA GLU A 107 21.80 16.63 14.88
C GLU A 107 22.47 16.64 13.51
N GLU A 108 23.65 16.03 13.42
CA GLU A 108 24.38 15.86 12.18
C GLU A 108 24.49 14.39 11.83
N ILE A 109 24.15 14.06 10.61
CA ILE A 109 24.18 12.69 10.10
C ILE A 109 24.98 12.58 8.81
N PRO A 110 25.69 11.47 8.58
CA PRO A 110 26.35 11.22 7.33
C PRO A 110 25.31 10.98 6.23
N CYS A 111 25.46 11.70 5.13
CA CYS A 111 24.61 11.62 3.95
C CYS A 111 25.45 11.30 2.72
N ASN A 112 24.90 10.48 1.84
CA ASN A 112 25.47 10.28 0.50
C ASN A 112 25.04 11.44 -0.39
N VAL A 113 25.93 12.40 -0.60
CA VAL A 113 25.70 13.57 -1.48
C VAL A 113 26.15 13.22 -2.89
N CYS A 114 25.25 13.38 -3.88
CA CYS A 114 25.57 13.04 -5.25
C CYS A 114 24.73 13.83 -6.28
N ASP A 115 25.07 13.69 -7.55
CA ASP A 115 24.30 14.24 -8.66
C ASP A 115 22.90 13.60 -8.74
N LYS A 116 21.91 14.37 -9.24
CA LYS A 116 20.52 13.93 -9.41
C LYS A 116 20.41 12.60 -10.15
N GLN A 117 21.17 12.38 -11.21
CA GLN A 117 21.12 11.13 -11.99
C GLN A 117 21.58 9.92 -11.17
N ILE A 118 22.62 10.08 -10.34
CA ILE A 118 23.10 9.03 -9.43
C ILE A 118 22.06 8.76 -8.37
N ALA A 119 21.51 9.82 -7.75
CA ALA A 119 20.48 9.70 -6.74
C ALA A 119 19.28 8.89 -7.25
N LEU A 120 18.73 9.24 -8.41
CA LEU A 120 17.60 8.54 -9.02
C LEU A 120 17.89 7.06 -9.30
N LYS A 121 19.08 6.74 -9.83
CA LYS A 121 19.50 5.35 -10.05
C LYS A 121 19.63 4.57 -8.73
N ASN A 122 20.20 5.19 -7.70
CA ASN A 122 20.35 4.57 -6.39
C ASN A 122 18.99 4.32 -5.73
N VAL A 123 18.10 5.30 -5.79
CA VAL A 123 16.71 5.18 -5.28
C VAL A 123 15.99 4.03 -5.98
N LEU A 124 16.02 3.98 -7.31
CA LEU A 124 15.38 2.90 -8.08
C LEU A 124 15.93 1.53 -7.66
N ARG A 125 17.27 1.36 -7.70
CA ARG A 125 17.94 0.10 -7.36
C ARG A 125 17.60 -0.38 -5.95
N LYS A 126 17.59 0.53 -4.98
CA LYS A 126 17.31 0.22 -3.58
C LYS A 126 15.86 -0.27 -3.40
N HIS A 127 14.92 0.48 -3.91
CA HIS A 127 13.50 0.17 -3.76
C HIS A 127 13.02 -1.00 -4.63
N GLU A 128 13.63 -1.21 -5.80
CA GLU A 128 13.33 -2.36 -6.64
C GLU A 128 13.77 -3.67 -5.99
N ASN A 129 14.95 -3.71 -5.38
CA ASN A 129 15.52 -4.90 -4.76
C ASN A 129 14.89 -5.22 -3.40
N THR A 130 14.58 -4.21 -2.60
CA THR A 130 14.00 -4.41 -1.26
C THR A 130 12.49 -4.60 -1.28
N GLY A 131 11.83 -4.37 -2.44
CA GLY A 131 10.37 -4.46 -2.55
C GLY A 131 9.62 -3.44 -1.69
N SER A 132 10.27 -2.35 -1.29
CA SER A 132 9.69 -1.33 -0.41
C SER A 132 8.68 -0.42 -1.12
N TRP A 133 8.70 -0.38 -2.43
CA TRP A 133 7.72 0.32 -3.24
C TRP A 133 6.59 -0.60 -3.70
N GLN A 134 5.39 -0.06 -3.70
CA GLN A 134 4.28 -0.66 -4.39
C GLN A 134 4.46 -0.55 -5.92
N ARG A 135 3.76 -1.37 -6.68
CA ARG A 135 3.90 -1.38 -8.15
C ARG A 135 3.52 -0.05 -8.80
N LEU A 136 2.53 0.65 -8.26
CA LEU A 136 2.12 1.96 -8.76
C LEU A 136 3.21 3.02 -8.49
N GLU A 137 3.79 3.03 -7.30
CA GLU A 137 4.89 3.95 -6.93
C GLU A 137 6.08 3.76 -7.86
N ARG A 138 6.43 2.50 -8.18
CA ARG A 138 7.50 2.19 -9.15
C ARG A 138 7.17 2.71 -10.55
N ASP A 139 5.96 2.50 -11.02
CA ASP A 139 5.56 2.94 -12.37
C ASP A 139 5.55 4.46 -12.48
N ILE A 140 5.11 5.18 -11.45
CA ILE A 140 5.20 6.64 -11.34
C ILE A 140 6.66 7.08 -11.44
N PHE A 141 7.55 6.46 -10.67
CA PHE A 141 8.97 6.80 -10.67
C PHE A 141 9.62 6.60 -12.04
N LEU A 142 9.39 5.43 -12.66
CA LEU A 142 9.95 5.12 -13.98
C LEU A 142 9.48 6.12 -15.04
N HIS A 143 8.20 6.48 -15.02
CA HIS A 143 7.67 7.47 -15.96
C HIS A 143 8.24 8.86 -15.69
N LYS A 144 8.16 9.34 -14.44
CA LYS A 144 8.48 10.73 -14.10
C LYS A 144 9.97 11.03 -14.15
N PHE A 145 10.82 10.10 -13.71
CA PHE A 145 12.24 10.36 -13.51
C PHE A 145 13.16 9.58 -14.44
N MET A 146 12.72 8.46 -15.01
CA MET A 146 13.54 7.62 -15.89
C MET A 146 13.15 7.75 -17.36
N GLY A 147 12.10 8.53 -17.67
CA GLY A 147 11.65 8.79 -19.06
C GLY A 147 10.91 7.62 -19.70
N GLU A 148 10.50 6.63 -18.93
CA GLU A 148 9.72 5.51 -19.45
C GLU A 148 8.29 5.95 -19.81
N LYS A 149 7.69 5.25 -20.77
CA LYS A 149 6.27 5.46 -21.10
C LYS A 149 5.40 5.00 -19.92
N LYS A 150 4.27 5.70 -19.73
CA LYS A 150 3.28 5.28 -18.73
C LYS A 150 2.85 3.84 -18.95
N SER A 151 2.96 3.01 -17.92
CA SER A 151 2.43 1.65 -17.98
C SER A 151 0.90 1.65 -18.08
N PHE A 152 0.32 0.57 -18.58
CA PHE A 152 -1.13 0.39 -18.58
C PHE A 152 -1.73 0.53 -17.18
N PHE A 153 -1.06 0.00 -16.17
CA PHE A 153 -1.48 0.05 -14.77
C PHE A 153 -1.51 1.48 -14.20
N LEU A 154 -0.48 2.29 -14.52
CA LEU A 154 -0.44 3.71 -14.15
C LEU A 154 -1.54 4.52 -14.83
N ARG A 155 -1.72 4.32 -16.14
CA ARG A 155 -2.78 4.99 -16.89
C ARG A 155 -4.17 4.63 -16.37
N LEU A 156 -4.41 3.36 -16.04
CA LEU A 156 -5.69 2.92 -15.46
C LEU A 156 -5.96 3.62 -14.12
N ASP A 157 -4.94 3.79 -13.29
CA ASP A 157 -5.11 4.49 -12.02
C ASP A 157 -5.32 6.00 -12.20
N GLU A 158 -4.62 6.64 -13.12
CA GLU A 158 -4.83 8.05 -13.46
C GLU A 158 -6.26 8.33 -13.93
N GLU A 159 -6.84 7.41 -14.72
CA GLU A 159 -8.20 7.55 -15.27
C GLU A 159 -9.29 7.18 -14.25
N THR A 160 -9.01 6.31 -13.29
CA THR A 160 -10.05 5.76 -12.42
C THR A 160 -9.79 5.94 -10.93
N GLY A 161 -8.54 6.08 -10.52
CA GLY A 161 -8.15 6.07 -9.11
C GLY A 161 -8.37 4.71 -8.41
N ILE A 162 -8.62 3.63 -9.15
CA ILE A 162 -9.02 2.34 -8.56
C ILE A 162 -7.94 1.69 -7.73
N ILE A 163 -6.68 1.89 -8.08
CA ILE A 163 -5.54 1.33 -7.35
C ILE A 163 -5.21 2.20 -6.14
N SER A 164 -5.09 3.51 -6.34
CA SER A 164 -4.73 4.47 -5.30
C SER A 164 -5.78 4.61 -4.22
N SER A 165 -7.08 4.43 -4.54
CA SER A 165 -8.18 4.44 -3.56
C SER A 165 -8.29 3.15 -2.74
N ASN A 166 -7.60 2.06 -3.13
CA ASN A 166 -7.65 0.75 -2.47
C ASN A 166 -6.26 0.32 -1.96
N PRO A 167 -5.77 0.89 -0.85
CA PRO A 167 -4.39 0.70 -0.38
C PRO A 167 -4.07 -0.74 0.07
N HIS A 168 -5.09 -1.55 0.32
CA HIS A 168 -4.94 -2.95 0.75
C HIS A 168 -4.80 -3.93 -0.42
N LEU A 169 -4.96 -3.47 -1.67
CA LEU A 169 -4.78 -4.32 -2.84
C LEU A 169 -3.33 -4.83 -2.91
N ASN A 170 -3.17 -6.12 -3.17
CA ASN A 170 -1.88 -6.67 -3.56
C ASN A 170 -1.57 -6.19 -4.99
N GLN A 171 -0.93 -5.02 -5.10
CA GLN A 171 -0.70 -4.35 -6.39
C GLN A 171 0.12 -5.20 -7.37
N ARG A 172 1.02 -6.05 -6.88
CA ARG A 172 1.76 -6.98 -7.75
C ARG A 172 0.81 -7.95 -8.43
N PHE A 173 0.00 -8.64 -7.66
CA PHE A 173 -0.97 -9.59 -8.17
C PHE A 173 -2.01 -8.92 -9.09
N VAL A 174 -2.53 -7.76 -8.66
CA VAL A 174 -3.54 -7.02 -9.39
C VAL A 174 -3.02 -6.56 -10.75
N LYS A 175 -1.78 -6.05 -10.80
CA LYS A 175 -1.12 -5.63 -12.04
C LYS A 175 -0.85 -6.79 -13.00
N GLU A 176 -0.33 -7.90 -12.45
CA GLU A 176 0.13 -9.03 -13.26
C GLU A 176 -1.01 -9.94 -13.73
N GLU A 177 -2.15 -10.00 -13.01
CA GLU A 177 -3.17 -11.01 -13.22
C GLU A 177 -4.59 -10.47 -13.42
N ILE A 178 -4.89 -9.24 -12.99
CA ILE A 178 -6.26 -8.73 -12.96
C ILE A 178 -6.44 -7.54 -13.90
N PHE A 179 -5.69 -6.48 -13.66
CA PHE A 179 -5.77 -5.25 -14.46
C PHE A 179 -4.79 -5.28 -15.63
N ARG A 180 -4.80 -6.40 -16.34
CA ARG A 180 -4.12 -6.54 -17.63
C ARG A 180 -5.05 -6.08 -18.73
N GLU A 181 -4.45 -5.59 -19.80
CA GLU A 181 -5.19 -5.06 -20.95
C GLU A 181 -6.13 -6.10 -21.57
N ASP A 182 -5.65 -7.34 -21.74
CA ASP A 182 -6.43 -8.45 -22.31
C ASP A 182 -7.62 -8.86 -21.41
N ILE A 183 -7.42 -8.89 -20.09
CA ILE A 183 -8.49 -9.21 -19.13
C ILE A 183 -9.55 -8.09 -19.11
N LEU A 184 -9.12 -6.83 -19.05
CA LEU A 184 -10.06 -5.70 -19.06
C LEU A 184 -10.83 -5.62 -20.39
N LYS A 185 -10.16 -5.88 -21.54
CA LYS A 185 -10.84 -5.96 -22.84
C LYS A 185 -11.91 -7.06 -22.86
N SER A 186 -11.64 -8.21 -22.28
CA SER A 186 -12.64 -9.29 -22.17
C SER A 186 -13.88 -8.90 -21.37
N MET A 187 -13.74 -7.94 -20.46
CA MET A 187 -14.82 -7.37 -19.65
C MET A 187 -15.45 -6.11 -20.29
N GLY A 188 -15.02 -5.72 -21.48
CA GLY A 188 -15.56 -4.57 -22.21
C GLY A 188 -14.94 -3.22 -21.84
N PHE A 189 -13.73 -3.21 -21.28
CA PHE A 189 -12.95 -2.01 -21.00
C PHE A 189 -11.73 -1.92 -21.91
N SER A 190 -11.44 -0.76 -22.45
CA SER A 190 -10.20 -0.48 -23.17
C SER A 190 -9.63 0.88 -22.77
N LEU A 191 -8.32 1.01 -22.82
CA LEU A 191 -7.62 2.24 -22.46
C LEU A 191 -7.03 2.85 -23.73
N GLU A 192 -7.73 3.81 -24.29
CA GLU A 192 -7.34 4.53 -25.51
C GLU A 192 -6.47 5.75 -25.18
N LYS A 193 -6.12 6.56 -26.18
CA LYS A 193 -5.30 7.76 -25.98
C LYS A 193 -6.02 8.85 -25.18
N ASP A 194 -7.31 8.95 -25.35
CA ASP A 194 -8.23 9.95 -24.78
C ASP A 194 -8.86 9.54 -23.45
N GLY A 195 -8.57 8.30 -22.96
CA GLY A 195 -9.04 7.84 -21.66
C GLY A 195 -9.53 6.40 -21.63
N LEU A 196 -10.29 6.07 -20.59
CA LEU A 196 -10.90 4.76 -20.41
C LEU A 196 -12.20 4.67 -21.23
N HIS A 197 -12.26 3.72 -22.15
CA HIS A 197 -13.48 3.39 -22.89
C HIS A 197 -14.15 2.14 -22.30
N SER A 198 -15.48 2.16 -22.29
CA SER A 198 -16.28 1.06 -21.77
C SER A 198 -17.51 0.80 -22.64
N ILE A 199 -17.93 -0.46 -22.76
CA ILE A 199 -19.24 -0.84 -23.31
C ILE A 199 -20.36 -0.70 -22.28
N HIS A 200 -20.05 -0.39 -21.04
CA HIS A 200 -20.97 -0.23 -19.92
C HIS A 200 -21.16 1.26 -19.61
N SER A 201 -22.31 1.66 -19.09
CA SER A 201 -22.47 3.03 -18.55
C SER A 201 -21.48 3.27 -17.39
N ASP A 202 -21.20 4.54 -17.04
CA ASP A 202 -20.25 4.88 -15.97
C ASP A 202 -20.62 4.22 -14.64
N GLN A 203 -21.90 4.18 -14.29
CA GLN A 203 -22.39 3.52 -13.09
C GLN A 203 -22.19 1.99 -13.13
N GLU A 204 -22.48 1.36 -14.28
CA GLU A 204 -22.27 -0.07 -14.47
C GLU A 204 -20.76 -0.42 -14.44
N SER A 205 -19.95 0.40 -15.09
CA SER A 205 -18.48 0.29 -15.12
C SER A 205 -17.91 0.39 -13.71
N ARG A 206 -18.32 1.41 -12.96
CA ARG A 206 -17.91 1.57 -11.56
C ARG A 206 -18.32 0.37 -10.70
N LYS A 207 -19.52 -0.14 -10.88
CA LYS A 207 -20.01 -1.32 -10.15
C LYS A 207 -19.16 -2.56 -10.42
N ILE A 208 -18.82 -2.82 -11.69
CA ILE A 208 -18.00 -3.98 -12.08
C ILE A 208 -16.60 -3.86 -11.47
N LEU A 209 -15.93 -2.72 -11.63
CA LEU A 209 -14.59 -2.50 -11.10
C LEU A 209 -14.54 -2.54 -9.56
N ALA A 210 -15.54 -1.97 -8.89
CA ALA A 210 -15.68 -2.04 -7.44
C ALA A 210 -15.90 -3.48 -6.95
N ASP A 211 -16.66 -4.28 -7.69
CA ASP A 211 -16.87 -5.70 -7.36
C ASP A 211 -15.57 -6.51 -7.46
N ILE A 212 -14.76 -6.25 -8.50
CA ILE A 212 -13.42 -6.86 -8.64
C ILE A 212 -12.56 -6.52 -7.42
N SER A 213 -12.42 -5.24 -7.07
CA SER A 213 -11.61 -4.79 -5.94
C SER A 213 -12.06 -5.45 -4.64
N ARG A 214 -13.37 -5.47 -4.39
CA ARG A 214 -13.95 -6.10 -3.21
C ARG A 214 -13.68 -7.61 -3.15
N LYS A 215 -13.73 -8.33 -4.28
CA LYS A 215 -13.43 -9.78 -4.33
C LYS A 215 -11.96 -10.07 -4.05
N ILE A 216 -11.07 -9.17 -4.47
CA ILE A 216 -9.64 -9.27 -4.14
C ILE A 216 -9.44 -9.05 -2.64
N ASP A 217 -10.02 -8.01 -2.06
CA ASP A 217 -9.93 -7.72 -0.63
C ASP A 217 -10.50 -8.85 0.25
N GLN A 218 -11.59 -9.48 -0.22
CA GLN A 218 -12.18 -10.66 0.43
C GLN A 218 -11.38 -11.95 0.20
N LYS A 219 -10.24 -11.90 -0.51
CA LYS A 219 -9.41 -13.05 -0.87
C LYS A 219 -10.15 -14.14 -1.67
N LYS A 220 -11.23 -13.78 -2.37
CA LYS A 220 -11.95 -14.68 -3.30
C LYS A 220 -11.21 -14.82 -4.62
N ILE A 221 -10.44 -13.78 -5.00
CA ILE A 221 -9.52 -13.79 -6.12
C ILE A 221 -8.12 -13.61 -5.56
N THR A 222 -7.26 -14.61 -5.72
CA THR A 222 -5.87 -14.58 -5.24
C THR A 222 -4.95 -15.24 -6.27
N THR A 223 -3.64 -15.23 -6.03
CA THR A 223 -2.66 -15.94 -6.86
C THR A 223 -2.90 -17.45 -6.94
N ARG A 224 -3.63 -18.03 -6.00
CA ARG A 224 -3.92 -19.47 -5.92
C ARG A 224 -5.36 -19.80 -6.25
N THR A 225 -6.28 -18.89 -5.98
CA THR A 225 -7.73 -19.13 -6.09
C THR A 225 -8.31 -18.24 -7.18
N ASN A 226 -9.01 -18.84 -8.14
CA ASN A 226 -9.69 -18.16 -9.25
C ASN A 226 -8.79 -17.23 -10.09
N ARG A 227 -7.50 -17.54 -10.17
CA ARG A 227 -6.54 -16.86 -11.04
C ARG A 227 -6.98 -16.95 -12.49
N GLY A 228 -7.03 -15.80 -13.17
CA GLY A 228 -7.46 -15.73 -14.57
C GLY A 228 -8.96 -15.91 -14.81
N LYS A 229 -9.75 -16.21 -13.76
CA LYS A 229 -11.21 -16.43 -13.84
C LYS A 229 -12.00 -15.32 -13.15
N VAL A 230 -11.55 -14.07 -13.33
CA VAL A 230 -12.12 -12.91 -12.63
C VAL A 230 -13.62 -12.79 -12.88
N THR A 231 -14.05 -12.98 -14.12
CA THR A 231 -15.46 -12.86 -14.52
C THR A 231 -16.39 -13.89 -13.88
N GLU A 232 -15.87 -15.09 -13.57
CA GLU A 232 -16.67 -16.16 -12.95
C GLU A 232 -16.97 -15.89 -11.47
N VAL A 233 -16.13 -15.09 -10.81
CA VAL A 233 -16.22 -14.81 -9.36
C VAL A 233 -17.00 -13.55 -9.03
N LEU A 234 -17.28 -12.73 -10.05
CA LEU A 234 -18.09 -11.53 -9.87
C LEU A 234 -19.50 -11.85 -9.37
N ASP A 235 -20.12 -10.89 -8.72
CA ASP A 235 -21.51 -11.04 -8.30
C ASP A 235 -22.42 -11.27 -9.51
N PRO A 236 -23.52 -12.05 -9.34
CA PRO A 236 -24.46 -12.34 -10.43
C PRO A 236 -24.97 -11.06 -11.13
N SER A 237 -25.09 -9.96 -10.41
CA SER A 237 -25.49 -8.66 -10.98
C SER A 237 -24.43 -8.08 -11.92
N SER A 238 -23.14 -8.19 -11.57
CA SER A 238 -22.02 -7.76 -12.42
C SER A 238 -21.87 -8.67 -13.64
N GLN A 239 -22.00 -9.98 -13.46
CA GLN A 239 -21.96 -10.94 -14.56
C GLN A 239 -23.08 -10.68 -15.60
N LYS A 240 -24.31 -10.42 -15.13
CA LYS A 240 -25.43 -10.04 -16.02
C LYS A 240 -25.13 -8.80 -16.83
N LEU A 241 -24.43 -7.80 -16.26
CA LEU A 241 -24.03 -6.58 -16.98
C LEU A 241 -23.02 -6.90 -18.09
N LEU A 242 -22.03 -7.75 -17.82
CA LEU A 242 -21.05 -8.17 -18.83
C LEU A 242 -21.73 -8.84 -20.04
N VAL A 243 -22.69 -9.73 -19.79
CA VAL A 243 -23.45 -10.41 -20.86
C VAL A 243 -24.37 -9.45 -21.60
N LYS A 244 -25.14 -8.63 -20.85
CA LYS A 244 -26.11 -7.67 -21.43
C LYS A 244 -25.49 -6.66 -22.37
N ASN A 245 -24.29 -6.18 -22.01
CA ASN A 245 -23.65 -5.09 -22.74
C ASN A 245 -22.64 -5.55 -23.80
N ARG A 246 -22.41 -6.86 -23.95
CA ARG A 246 -21.36 -7.43 -24.81
C ARG A 246 -21.31 -6.90 -26.25
N ASN A 247 -22.48 -6.55 -26.79
CA ASN A 247 -22.62 -6.07 -28.17
C ASN A 247 -22.72 -4.55 -28.29
N LYS A 248 -22.56 -3.81 -27.19
CA LYS A 248 -22.59 -2.35 -27.24
C LYS A 248 -21.26 -1.81 -27.77
N LYS A 249 -21.33 -0.63 -28.39
CA LYS A 249 -20.12 0.10 -28.82
C LYS A 249 -19.46 0.73 -27.60
N PRO A 250 -18.11 0.67 -27.52
CA PRO A 250 -17.37 1.38 -26.47
C PRO A 250 -17.60 2.90 -26.57
N HIS A 251 -17.64 3.57 -25.45
CA HIS A 251 -17.69 5.02 -25.32
C HIS A 251 -16.74 5.47 -24.22
N LEU A 252 -16.31 6.72 -24.25
CA LEU A 252 -15.46 7.31 -23.22
C LEU A 252 -16.20 7.28 -21.89
N SER A 253 -15.59 6.72 -20.87
CA SER A 253 -16.19 6.50 -19.55
C SER A 253 -15.45 7.34 -18.50
N HIS A 254 -16.23 8.04 -17.67
CA HIS A 254 -15.71 8.88 -16.59
C HIS A 254 -15.98 8.24 -15.24
N ILE A 255 -14.97 7.48 -14.75
CA ILE A 255 -15.05 6.78 -13.47
C ILE A 255 -13.98 7.35 -12.57
N ASP A 256 -14.36 7.82 -11.39
CA ASP A 256 -13.42 8.29 -10.40
C ASP A 256 -13.72 7.66 -9.04
N PHE A 257 -12.78 6.85 -8.53
CA PHE A 257 -12.85 6.22 -7.23
C PHE A 257 -12.30 7.13 -6.11
N ASN A 258 -11.54 8.18 -6.43
CA ASN A 258 -10.98 9.09 -5.44
C ASN A 258 -12.05 10.04 -4.87
N ASN A 259 -13.03 10.44 -5.68
CA ASN A 259 -14.12 11.33 -5.30
C ASN A 259 -15.32 10.63 -4.65
N SER A 260 -15.21 9.36 -4.29
CA SER A 260 -16.24 8.71 -3.49
C SER A 260 -16.15 9.16 -2.03
N ILE A 261 -16.79 10.29 -1.75
CA ILE A 261 -17.20 10.73 -0.39
C ILE A 261 -18.22 9.75 0.25
N ASP A 262 -18.70 8.79 -0.48
CA ASP A 262 -19.27 7.57 0.06
C ASP A 262 -18.14 6.55 0.35
N SER A 263 -17.21 6.91 1.24
CA SER A 263 -16.76 5.94 2.18
C SER A 263 -18.03 5.43 2.87
N VAL A 264 -18.70 4.44 2.30
CA VAL A 264 -19.23 3.39 3.13
C VAL A 264 -18.02 3.02 3.97
N LYS A 265 -17.93 3.68 5.14
CA LYS A 265 -17.31 3.08 6.28
C LYS A 265 -17.96 1.70 6.32
N SER A 266 -17.40 0.75 5.62
CA SER A 266 -17.37 -0.59 6.04
C SER A 266 -16.79 -0.43 7.44
N LYS A 267 -17.68 -0.09 8.39
CA LYS A 267 -17.53 -0.57 9.71
C LYS A 267 -17.33 -2.05 9.47
N ARG A 268 -16.07 -2.50 9.39
CA ARG A 268 -15.70 -3.70 10.08
C ARG A 268 -16.19 -3.41 11.50
N GLN A 269 -17.46 -3.67 11.72
CA GLN A 269 -17.84 -4.28 12.94
C GLN A 269 -16.98 -5.55 12.93
N SER A 270 -15.73 -5.41 13.44
CA SER A 270 -15.30 -6.40 14.34
C SER A 270 -16.47 -6.43 15.34
N LYS A 271 -17.47 -7.27 15.10
CA LYS A 271 -18.08 -7.97 16.17
C LYS A 271 -16.87 -8.59 16.85
N ARG A 272 -16.33 -7.83 17.81
CA ARG A 272 -15.80 -8.45 19.00
C ARG A 272 -17.00 -9.21 19.54
N THR A 273 -17.26 -10.37 18.93
CA THR A 273 -17.79 -11.49 19.67
C THR A 273 -16.80 -11.55 20.80
N SER A 274 -17.25 -11.15 21.98
CA SER A 274 -16.55 -11.46 23.21
C SER A 274 -16.32 -12.97 23.09
N LEU A 275 -15.13 -13.34 22.66
CA LEU A 275 -14.67 -14.71 22.66
C LEU A 275 -14.83 -15.10 24.11
N LYS A 276 -15.81 -15.93 24.42
CA LYS A 276 -15.88 -16.60 25.71
C LYS A 276 -14.49 -17.18 25.90
N GLU A 277 -13.81 -16.65 26.90
CA GLU A 277 -12.45 -17.03 27.24
C GLU A 277 -12.44 -18.53 27.49
N THR A 278 -11.96 -19.28 26.53
CA THR A 278 -11.80 -20.71 26.66
C THR A 278 -10.34 -20.93 27.00
N GLU A 279 -10.05 -21.31 28.22
CA GLU A 279 -8.73 -21.74 28.62
C GLU A 279 -8.43 -23.09 27.97
N LEU A 280 -7.51 -23.09 27.02
CA LEU A 280 -6.85 -24.29 26.54
C LEU A 280 -5.50 -24.40 27.24
N PHE A 281 -5.17 -25.58 27.74
CA PHE A 281 -3.91 -25.84 28.44
C PHE A 281 -3.69 -24.99 29.72
N GLY A 282 -4.76 -24.52 30.37
CA GLY A 282 -4.70 -23.85 31.68
C GLY A 282 -4.02 -22.48 31.68
N ARG A 283 -3.85 -21.83 30.49
CA ARG A 283 -3.30 -20.47 30.38
C ARG A 283 -3.93 -19.71 29.20
N LYS A 284 -4.19 -18.42 29.41
CA LYS A 284 -4.45 -17.49 28.31
C LYS A 284 -3.17 -17.28 27.50
N LEU A 285 -3.23 -17.55 26.20
CA LEU A 285 -2.13 -17.22 25.28
C LEU A 285 -2.49 -15.97 24.49
N TYR A 286 -1.65 -14.94 24.65
CA TYR A 286 -1.70 -13.73 23.83
C TYR A 286 -0.68 -13.87 22.72
N LEU A 287 -1.11 -14.28 21.55
CA LEU A 287 -0.25 -14.43 20.38
C LEU A 287 -0.38 -13.21 19.46
N ARG A 288 0.75 -12.74 18.93
CA ARG A 288 0.74 -11.73 17.89
C ARG A 288 0.01 -12.27 16.66
N SER A 289 -0.69 -11.40 15.93
CA SER A 289 -1.36 -11.78 14.69
C SER A 289 -0.35 -12.37 13.69
N GLY A 290 -0.65 -13.52 13.10
CA GLY A 290 0.22 -14.22 12.15
C GLY A 290 -0.11 -15.71 12.08
N ASN A 291 0.72 -16.48 11.39
CA ASN A 291 0.49 -17.91 11.17
C ASN A 291 0.38 -18.72 12.47
N VAL A 292 1.18 -18.39 13.49
CA VAL A 292 1.13 -19.07 14.79
C VAL A 292 -0.19 -18.79 15.52
N SER A 293 -0.66 -17.54 15.46
CA SER A 293 -1.98 -17.17 16.03
C SER A 293 -3.14 -17.85 15.30
N ASN A 294 -3.04 -18.01 13.98
CA ASN A 294 -4.05 -18.71 13.19
C ASN A 294 -4.08 -20.20 13.55
N LEU A 295 -2.92 -20.84 13.59
CA LEU A 295 -2.79 -22.25 14.00
C LEU A 295 -3.37 -22.48 15.40
N TYR A 296 -3.05 -21.59 16.36
CA TYR A 296 -3.61 -21.68 17.70
C TYR A 296 -5.13 -21.58 17.72
N ARG A 297 -5.72 -20.68 16.92
CA ARG A 297 -7.18 -20.58 16.78
C ARG A 297 -7.79 -21.85 16.17
N ASP A 298 -7.14 -22.40 15.15
CA ASP A 298 -7.59 -23.65 14.52
C ASP A 298 -7.57 -24.79 15.53
N ILE A 299 -6.54 -24.86 16.40
CA ILE A 299 -6.48 -25.84 17.50
C ILE A 299 -7.60 -25.62 18.52
N VAL A 300 -7.88 -24.35 18.88
CA VAL A 300 -8.98 -24.02 19.81
C VAL A 300 -10.33 -24.44 19.24
N ASP A 301 -10.56 -24.14 17.95
CA ASP A 301 -11.80 -24.47 17.27
C ASP A 301 -11.97 -25.99 17.13
N LEU A 302 -10.90 -26.70 16.80
CA LEU A 302 -10.88 -28.17 16.75
C LEU A 302 -11.18 -28.79 18.13
N HIS A 303 -10.59 -28.25 19.19
CA HIS A 303 -10.85 -28.68 20.56
C HIS A 303 -12.30 -28.45 20.98
N GLN A 304 -12.89 -27.31 20.61
CA GLN A 304 -14.31 -27.03 20.84
C GLN A 304 -15.23 -28.03 20.09
N PHE A 305 -14.86 -28.33 18.84
CA PHE A 305 -15.55 -29.32 18.05
C PHE A 305 -15.44 -30.71 18.70
N TYR A 306 -14.23 -31.09 19.15
CA TYR A 306 -14.00 -32.36 19.83
C TYR A 306 -14.84 -32.50 21.14
N ILE A 307 -14.88 -31.45 21.96
CA ILE A 307 -15.71 -31.47 23.19
C ILE A 307 -17.18 -31.66 22.86
N LYS A 308 -17.67 -30.98 21.80
CA LYS A 308 -19.07 -31.06 21.38
C LYS A 308 -19.43 -32.42 20.81
N GLU A 309 -18.52 -33.07 20.09
CA GLU A 309 -18.72 -34.34 19.41
C GLU A 309 -18.04 -35.54 20.12
N ARG A 310 -17.64 -35.34 21.38
CA ARG A 310 -16.86 -36.32 22.17
C ARG A 310 -17.39 -37.75 22.13
N ASN A 311 -18.71 -37.91 22.21
CA ASN A 311 -19.37 -39.23 22.19
C ASN A 311 -19.29 -39.94 20.84
N ARG A 312 -19.11 -39.17 19.75
CA ARG A 312 -18.91 -39.70 18.38
C ARG A 312 -17.47 -40.01 18.05
N LEU A 313 -16.53 -39.20 18.59
CA LEU A 313 -15.11 -39.31 18.28
C LEU A 313 -14.36 -40.24 19.23
N SER A 314 -14.91 -40.54 20.41
CA SER A 314 -14.30 -41.44 21.38
C SER A 314 -14.07 -42.88 20.86
N GLN A 315 -14.83 -43.30 19.83
CA GLN A 315 -14.62 -44.60 19.17
C GLN A 315 -13.49 -44.53 18.09
N ALA A 316 -13.17 -43.35 17.58
CA ALA A 316 -12.16 -43.19 16.56
C ALA A 316 -10.75 -42.93 17.14
N PHE A 317 -10.69 -42.44 18.38
CA PHE A 317 -9.44 -42.15 19.10
C PHE A 317 -9.50 -42.69 20.52
N PRO A 318 -9.30 -44.00 20.72
CA PRO A 318 -9.20 -44.55 22.06
C PRO A 318 -7.98 -43.95 22.77
N CYS A 319 -8.18 -43.36 23.94
CA CYS A 319 -7.10 -42.88 24.83
C CYS A 319 -6.27 -44.03 25.37
#